data_13b5dde85543b9d6e701d772e791b24d
#
_entry.id   13b5dde85543b9d6e701d772e791b24d
#
_cell.length_a   1.000
_cell.length_b   1.000
_cell.length_c   1.000
_cell.angle_alpha   90.00
_cell.angle_beta   90.00
_cell.angle_gamma   90.00
#
_symmetry.space_group_name_H-M   'P 1'
#
loop_
_entity.id
_entity.type
_entity.pdbx_description
1 polymer ?
#
loop_
_entity_poly.entity_id
_entity_poly.type
_entity_poly.pdbx_seq_one_letter_code
_entity_poly.pdbx_strand_id
1 'polypeptide(L)'
;LVVFDAMRVPASFLAAPLLVACASAAPTTTRSAPPLPDLRDADVVFFGEEHDQRDQHAYERDLLAAIDGRGPTLLGMEMFQRPFQGPLDDYVAGAIDEKEMLRRTEYFDRWRFDFTLYAPLWRYCREHGVRVVALNAEASIVHDVNGKGIAGLSGDQRAQIAADVDLGNAKHRERIVDVFSKVHPMSADAVQKMYEAMTVWDETMAESAARALAAAGPGARMLVVAGRGHIEEFTGIPDRLAKRAPGVKRVVIVGDQTDKADAPPMRVDGGQFVVSFPETDEPPAPKLGVTFDTKPSAAGLLVTSVVSGGAAAKAGVAAGDRIARLADASVTDMTDLRYVLDAGKVGDVVAVEVDRDGARVPLSVTLAPPPAATPAAPESAPKK
;
A
#
# COMPACT_ATOMS: atom_id res chain seq x y z
N LEU A 1 16.03 13.76 -75.19
CA LEU A 1 17.12 13.02 -75.82
C LEU A 1 18.34 13.04 -74.88
N VAL A 2 18.72 12.00 -74.32
CA VAL A 2 20.00 11.34 -74.11
C VAL A 2 19.88 10.32 -72.99
N VAL A 3 20.08 9.12 -73.38
CA VAL A 3 20.20 7.87 -72.64
C VAL A 3 21.54 7.81 -71.93
N PHE A 4 21.64 7.34 -70.68
CA PHE A 4 22.83 6.69 -70.12
C PHE A 4 22.40 5.65 -69.11
N ASP A 5 22.79 4.63 -69.32
CA ASP A 5 23.22 3.27 -69.23
C ASP A 5 23.51 2.81 -67.80
N ALA A 6 23.12 1.58 -67.53
CA ALA A 6 23.14 0.86 -66.28
C ALA A 6 24.57 0.38 -65.93
N MET A 7 24.98 0.56 -64.68
CA MET A 7 26.06 -0.24 -64.07
C MET A 7 25.51 -1.10 -62.92
N ARG A 8 25.49 -2.41 -63.17
CA ARG A 8 25.20 -3.45 -62.16
C ARG A 8 26.41 -3.67 -61.27
N VAL A 9 26.22 -3.60 -59.97
CA VAL A 9 27.17 -4.11 -58.96
C VAL A 9 26.52 -5.30 -58.25
N PRO A 10 27.19 -6.45 -58.15
CA PRO A 10 26.62 -7.61 -57.44
C PRO A 10 26.92 -7.49 -55.94
N ALA A 11 25.88 -7.38 -55.13
CA ALA A 11 25.98 -7.49 -53.70
C ALA A 11 25.70 -8.93 -53.26
N SER A 12 26.75 -9.66 -52.92
CA SER A 12 26.63 -10.93 -52.19
C SER A 12 26.45 -10.62 -50.70
N PHE A 13 25.24 -10.67 -50.20
CA PHE A 13 24.99 -10.68 -48.78
C PHE A 13 24.86 -12.13 -48.28
N LEU A 14 25.87 -12.56 -47.54
CA LEU A 14 25.80 -13.73 -46.67
C LEU A 14 24.82 -13.46 -45.53
N ALA A 15 23.67 -14.05 -45.60
CA ALA A 15 22.72 -14.09 -44.47
C ALA A 15 23.21 -15.11 -43.44
N ALA A 16 23.71 -14.65 -42.32
CA ALA A 16 23.91 -15.48 -41.16
C ALA A 16 22.54 -15.73 -40.47
N PRO A 17 22.16 -16.97 -40.15
CA PRO A 17 20.95 -17.21 -39.42
C PRO A 17 21.11 -16.75 -37.97
N LEU A 18 20.32 -15.76 -37.54
CA LEU A 18 20.10 -15.43 -36.12
C LEU A 18 19.36 -16.62 -35.50
N LEU A 19 20.06 -17.45 -34.76
CA LEU A 19 19.46 -18.38 -33.83
C LEU A 19 18.83 -17.58 -32.68
N VAL A 20 17.53 -17.32 -32.80
CA VAL A 20 16.70 -16.88 -31.67
C VAL A 20 16.60 -18.07 -30.71
N ALA A 21 17.42 -18.06 -29.66
CA ALA A 21 17.22 -18.94 -28.52
C ALA A 21 15.91 -18.55 -27.87
N CYS A 22 14.84 -19.30 -28.15
CA CYS A 22 13.65 -19.29 -27.32
C CYS A 22 14.06 -19.79 -25.92
N ALA A 23 14.35 -18.89 -25.01
CA ALA A 23 14.34 -19.19 -23.60
C ALA A 23 12.91 -19.65 -23.28
N SER A 24 12.72 -20.96 -23.09
CA SER A 24 11.50 -21.50 -22.52
C SER A 24 11.34 -20.86 -21.14
N ALA A 25 10.44 -19.88 -21.02
CA ALA A 25 9.96 -19.46 -19.73
C ALA A 25 9.42 -20.72 -19.02
N ALA A 26 9.99 -21.02 -17.86
CA ALA A 26 9.45 -22.05 -17.01
C ALA A 26 7.93 -21.78 -16.85
N PRO A 27 7.06 -22.79 -16.89
CA PRO A 27 5.64 -22.56 -16.69
C PRO A 27 5.48 -21.93 -15.31
N THR A 28 5.04 -20.68 -15.30
CA THR A 28 4.50 -20.08 -14.08
C THR A 28 3.29 -20.94 -13.75
N THR A 29 3.41 -21.83 -12.79
CA THR A 29 2.27 -22.52 -12.20
C THR A 29 1.39 -21.41 -11.63
N THR A 30 0.32 -21.06 -12.35
CA THR A 30 -0.75 -20.24 -11.81
C THR A 30 -1.36 -21.03 -10.67
N ARG A 31 -0.88 -20.76 -9.47
CA ARG A 31 -1.46 -21.33 -8.25
C ARG A 31 -2.89 -20.78 -8.14
N SER A 32 -3.87 -21.64 -7.91
CA SER A 32 -5.24 -21.18 -7.68
C SER A 32 -5.29 -20.41 -6.35
N ALA A 33 -5.98 -19.26 -6.35
CA ALA A 33 -6.24 -18.53 -5.10
C ALA A 33 -6.95 -19.47 -4.08
N PRO A 34 -6.70 -19.30 -2.78
CA PRO A 34 -7.43 -20.05 -1.76
C PRO A 34 -8.94 -19.86 -1.92
N PRO A 35 -9.78 -20.90 -1.67
CA PRO A 35 -11.22 -20.76 -1.80
C PRO A 35 -11.76 -19.76 -0.77
N LEU A 36 -12.83 -19.04 -1.14
CA LEU A 36 -13.50 -18.12 -0.24
C LEU A 36 -14.34 -18.88 0.80
N PRO A 37 -14.42 -18.41 2.05
CA PRO A 37 -15.40 -18.92 3.01
C PRO A 37 -16.82 -18.56 2.60
N ASP A 38 -17.82 -19.16 3.25
CA ASP A 38 -19.22 -18.79 3.02
C ASP A 38 -19.54 -17.40 3.55
N LEU A 39 -19.80 -16.45 2.64
CA LEU A 39 -20.09 -15.06 2.94
C LEU A 39 -21.56 -14.68 2.71
N ARG A 40 -22.45 -15.65 2.46
CA ARG A 40 -23.86 -15.37 2.08
C ARG A 40 -24.61 -14.53 3.10
N ASP A 41 -24.37 -14.78 4.38
CA ASP A 41 -25.04 -14.10 5.49
C ASP A 41 -24.22 -12.97 6.11
N ALA A 42 -23.02 -12.68 5.59
CA ALA A 42 -22.18 -11.62 6.13
C ALA A 42 -22.67 -10.24 5.68
N ASP A 43 -22.86 -9.33 6.63
CA ASP A 43 -23.06 -7.90 6.36
C ASP A 43 -21.70 -7.20 6.28
N VAL A 44 -20.74 -7.61 7.13
CA VAL A 44 -19.37 -7.09 7.13
C VAL A 44 -18.37 -8.23 7.14
N VAL A 45 -17.47 -8.18 6.17
CA VAL A 45 -16.31 -9.06 6.08
C VAL A 45 -15.08 -8.24 6.48
N PHE A 46 -14.33 -8.73 7.44
CA PHE A 46 -13.05 -8.16 7.84
C PHE A 46 -11.94 -9.04 7.31
N PHE A 47 -10.97 -8.44 6.65
CA PHE A 47 -9.75 -9.12 6.26
C PHE A 47 -8.54 -8.48 6.94
N GLY A 48 -7.84 -9.29 7.74
CA GLY A 48 -6.59 -8.91 8.41
C GLY A 48 -5.40 -9.31 7.55
N GLU A 49 -4.72 -8.33 6.99
CA GLU A 49 -3.66 -8.50 6.00
C GLU A 49 -2.25 -8.36 6.60
N GLU A 50 -1.28 -8.87 5.84
CA GLU A 50 0.11 -8.41 5.88
C GLU A 50 0.30 -7.44 4.71
N HIS A 51 0.66 -6.19 4.99
CA HIS A 51 0.58 -5.07 4.05
C HIS A 51 1.43 -5.18 2.78
N ASP A 52 2.39 -6.07 2.74
CA ASP A 52 3.31 -6.29 1.61
C ASP A 52 3.03 -7.58 0.83
N GLN A 53 1.91 -8.28 1.11
CA GLN A 53 1.61 -9.58 0.52
C GLN A 53 0.62 -9.49 -0.65
N ARG A 54 1.14 -9.50 -1.88
CA ARG A 54 0.37 -9.37 -3.12
C ARG A 54 -0.77 -10.38 -3.26
N ASP A 55 -0.53 -11.64 -2.86
CA ASP A 55 -1.55 -12.70 -2.96
C ASP A 55 -2.73 -12.44 -2.01
N GLN A 56 -2.47 -11.82 -0.85
CA GLN A 56 -3.52 -11.42 0.07
C GLN A 56 -4.38 -10.30 -0.54
N HIS A 57 -3.78 -9.29 -1.17
CA HIS A 57 -4.51 -8.21 -1.84
C HIS A 57 -5.33 -8.70 -3.06
N ALA A 58 -4.84 -9.71 -3.78
CA ALA A 58 -5.63 -10.35 -4.82
C ALA A 58 -6.86 -11.07 -4.23
N TYR A 59 -6.70 -11.73 -3.09
CA TYR A 59 -7.78 -12.38 -2.37
C TYR A 59 -8.81 -11.39 -1.81
N GLU A 60 -8.38 -10.26 -1.31
CA GLU A 60 -9.27 -9.16 -0.87
C GLU A 60 -10.17 -8.66 -1.99
N ARG A 61 -9.62 -8.52 -3.21
CA ARG A 61 -10.42 -8.17 -4.38
C ARG A 61 -11.49 -9.24 -4.66
N ASP A 62 -11.15 -10.52 -4.53
CA ASP A 62 -12.10 -11.61 -4.73
C ASP A 62 -13.16 -11.65 -3.61
N LEU A 63 -12.81 -11.33 -2.36
CA LEU A 63 -13.76 -11.13 -1.26
C LEU A 63 -14.73 -9.98 -1.56
N LEU A 64 -14.22 -8.84 -2.04
CA LEU A 64 -15.05 -7.70 -2.41
C LEU A 64 -16.03 -8.07 -3.52
N ALA A 65 -15.56 -8.73 -4.57
CA ALA A 65 -16.41 -9.19 -5.68
C ALA A 65 -17.47 -10.20 -5.21
N ALA A 66 -17.16 -11.05 -4.23
CA ALA A 66 -18.09 -12.05 -3.70
C ALA A 66 -19.25 -11.44 -2.88
N ILE A 67 -19.05 -10.28 -2.28
CA ILE A 67 -20.11 -9.57 -1.52
C ILE A 67 -20.82 -8.52 -2.36
N ASP A 68 -20.24 -8.08 -3.48
CA ASP A 68 -20.82 -7.07 -4.36
C ASP A 68 -22.11 -7.56 -5.06
N GLY A 69 -22.96 -6.62 -5.45
CA GLY A 69 -24.22 -6.91 -6.15
C GLY A 69 -25.36 -7.47 -5.29
N ARG A 70 -25.19 -7.58 -3.97
CA ARG A 70 -26.23 -8.05 -3.03
C ARG A 70 -26.91 -6.92 -2.27
N GLY A 71 -26.57 -5.68 -2.57
CA GLY A 71 -27.03 -4.45 -1.92
C GLY A 71 -25.99 -3.35 -2.10
N PRO A 72 -26.14 -2.19 -1.44
CA PRO A 72 -25.08 -1.18 -1.44
C PRO A 72 -23.79 -1.78 -0.87
N THR A 73 -22.72 -1.75 -1.67
CA THR A 73 -21.42 -2.32 -1.28
C THR A 73 -20.43 -1.22 -0.98
N LEU A 74 -19.61 -1.43 0.06
CA LEU A 74 -18.61 -0.50 0.54
C LEU A 74 -17.27 -1.22 0.70
N LEU A 75 -16.17 -0.51 0.45
CA LEU A 75 -14.81 -0.94 0.81
C LEU A 75 -14.23 0.01 1.86
N GLY A 76 -14.07 -0.45 3.08
CA GLY A 76 -13.37 0.29 4.14
C GLY A 76 -11.88 -0.03 4.14
N MET A 77 -11.03 0.99 4.09
CA MET A 77 -9.58 0.81 4.00
C MET A 77 -8.84 1.57 5.09
N GLU A 78 -7.95 0.88 5.81
CA GLU A 78 -7.12 1.44 6.89
C GLU A 78 -6.19 2.54 6.39
N MET A 79 -5.60 2.38 5.21
CA MET A 79 -4.58 3.29 4.68
C MET A 79 -5.10 4.72 4.45
N PHE A 80 -6.41 4.90 4.33
CA PHE A 80 -6.98 6.21 4.10
C PHE A 80 -7.54 6.80 5.39
N GLN A 81 -7.14 8.04 5.66
CA GLN A 81 -7.55 8.79 6.86
C GLN A 81 -8.78 9.65 6.55
N ARG A 82 -9.66 9.84 7.55
CA ARG A 82 -10.96 10.53 7.43
C ARG A 82 -10.94 11.85 6.64
N PRO A 83 -9.94 12.75 6.80
CA PRO A 83 -9.89 13.99 6.04
C PRO A 83 -9.83 13.82 4.52
N PHE A 84 -9.41 12.64 4.04
CA PHE A 84 -9.22 12.34 2.62
C PHE A 84 -10.39 11.59 1.96
N GLN A 85 -11.56 11.57 2.58
CA GLN A 85 -12.74 10.94 1.97
C GLN A 85 -13.13 11.57 0.63
N GLY A 86 -13.03 12.91 0.51
CA GLY A 86 -13.38 13.63 -0.72
C GLY A 86 -12.63 13.13 -1.96
N PRO A 87 -11.29 13.06 -1.95
CA PRO A 87 -10.51 12.49 -3.05
C PRO A 87 -10.89 11.04 -3.43
N LEU A 88 -11.28 10.20 -2.48
CA LEU A 88 -11.76 8.85 -2.76
C LEU A 88 -13.11 8.84 -3.46
N ASP A 89 -14.04 9.67 -3.00
CA ASP A 89 -15.35 9.85 -3.63
C ASP A 89 -15.18 10.41 -5.05
N ASP A 90 -14.31 11.41 -5.27
CA ASP A 90 -13.99 11.98 -6.59
C ASP A 90 -13.39 10.92 -7.54
N TYR A 91 -12.53 10.04 -7.04
CA TYR A 91 -11.92 8.96 -7.82
C TYR A 91 -12.96 7.93 -8.27
N VAL A 92 -13.80 7.45 -7.37
CA VAL A 92 -14.85 6.48 -7.68
C VAL A 92 -15.85 7.08 -8.67
N ALA A 93 -16.20 8.37 -8.53
CA ALA A 93 -17.06 9.10 -9.47
C ALA A 93 -16.40 9.36 -10.83
N GLY A 94 -15.11 9.10 -10.99
CA GLY A 94 -14.37 9.35 -12.23
C GLY A 94 -14.01 10.83 -12.46
N ALA A 95 -14.16 11.68 -11.45
CA ALA A 95 -13.82 13.10 -11.52
C ALA A 95 -12.29 13.35 -11.53
N ILE A 96 -11.54 12.45 -10.92
CA ILE A 96 -10.06 12.47 -10.92
C ILE A 96 -9.52 11.09 -11.31
N ASP A 97 -8.26 11.03 -11.76
CA ASP A 97 -7.57 9.77 -12.04
C ASP A 97 -6.92 9.18 -10.78
N GLU A 98 -6.35 7.98 -10.91
CA GLU A 98 -5.70 7.25 -9.83
C GLU A 98 -4.50 8.02 -9.26
N LYS A 99 -3.68 8.59 -10.11
CA LYS A 99 -2.50 9.34 -9.66
C LYS A 99 -2.88 10.58 -8.86
N GLU A 100 -3.92 11.29 -9.29
CA GLU A 100 -4.43 12.46 -8.57
C GLU A 100 -5.11 12.05 -7.25
N MET A 101 -5.79 10.91 -7.19
CA MET A 101 -6.31 10.35 -5.94
C MET A 101 -5.17 10.05 -4.97
N LEU A 102 -4.11 9.37 -5.42
CA LEU A 102 -2.92 9.07 -4.59
C LEU A 102 -2.23 10.34 -4.09
N ARG A 103 -2.15 11.39 -4.95
CA ARG A 103 -1.59 12.69 -4.57
C ARG A 103 -2.43 13.38 -3.51
N ARG A 104 -3.75 13.51 -3.74
CA ARG A 104 -4.65 14.24 -2.84
C ARG A 104 -4.92 13.53 -1.53
N THR A 105 -4.69 12.20 -1.46
CA THR A 105 -4.72 11.43 -0.22
C THR A 105 -3.37 11.38 0.50
N GLU A 106 -2.32 11.97 -0.08
CA GLU A 106 -0.95 11.92 0.43
C GLU A 106 -0.48 10.47 0.67
N TYR A 107 -0.92 9.54 -0.19
CA TYR A 107 -0.73 8.10 -0.01
C TYR A 107 0.73 7.73 0.23
N PHE A 108 1.65 8.25 -0.57
CA PHE A 108 3.06 7.90 -0.49
C PHE A 108 3.78 8.44 0.75
N ASP A 109 3.24 9.47 1.38
CA ASP A 109 3.78 10.04 2.62
C ASP A 109 3.19 9.34 3.85
N ARG A 110 1.92 8.93 3.79
CA ARG A 110 1.16 8.41 4.93
C ARG A 110 1.20 6.90 5.05
N TRP A 111 1.07 6.17 3.91
CA TRP A 111 1.01 4.71 3.93
C TRP A 111 2.34 4.05 3.57
N ARG A 112 3.03 4.54 2.54
CA ARG A 112 4.39 4.15 2.13
C ARG A 112 4.55 2.79 1.48
N PHE A 113 3.58 1.90 1.51
CA PHE A 113 3.60 0.65 0.75
C PHE A 113 3.42 0.91 -0.74
N ASP A 114 3.85 -0.04 -1.55
CA ASP A 114 3.66 -0.03 -3.00
C ASP A 114 2.17 0.03 -3.32
N PHE A 115 1.74 1.07 -4.04
CA PHE A 115 0.33 1.26 -4.36
C PHE A 115 -0.21 0.17 -5.28
N THR A 116 0.64 -0.49 -6.08
CA THR A 116 0.21 -1.53 -7.01
C THR A 116 -0.30 -2.78 -6.32
N LEU A 117 0.01 -2.96 -5.03
CA LEU A 117 -0.57 -4.01 -4.19
C LEU A 117 -2.09 -3.80 -4.03
N TYR A 118 -2.49 -2.57 -3.73
CA TYR A 118 -3.87 -2.20 -3.41
C TYR A 118 -4.68 -1.72 -4.63
N ALA A 119 -4.01 -1.31 -5.71
CA ALA A 119 -4.66 -0.76 -6.90
C ALA A 119 -5.77 -1.64 -7.47
N PRO A 120 -5.69 -2.98 -7.48
CA PRO A 120 -6.78 -3.83 -7.92
C PRO A 120 -8.10 -3.62 -7.15
N LEU A 121 -8.02 -3.28 -5.85
CA LEU A 121 -9.19 -3.04 -4.99
C LEU A 121 -9.93 -1.75 -5.38
N TRP A 122 -9.24 -0.61 -5.37
CA TRP A 122 -9.92 0.65 -5.68
C TRP A 122 -10.23 0.82 -7.18
N ARG A 123 -9.51 0.14 -8.08
CA ARG A 123 -9.88 0.06 -9.51
C ARG A 123 -11.18 -0.70 -9.69
N TYR A 124 -11.35 -1.83 -8.98
CA TYR A 124 -12.63 -2.54 -8.91
C TYR A 124 -13.74 -1.60 -8.42
N CYS A 125 -13.49 -0.86 -7.34
CA CYS A 125 -14.47 0.10 -6.79
C CYS A 125 -14.89 1.15 -7.81
N ARG A 126 -13.95 1.70 -8.57
CA ARG A 126 -14.25 2.67 -9.64
C ARG A 126 -15.07 2.06 -10.78
N GLU A 127 -14.71 0.84 -11.19
CA GLU A 127 -15.39 0.12 -12.27
C GLU A 127 -16.85 -0.24 -11.91
N HIS A 128 -17.08 -0.62 -10.66
CA HIS A 128 -18.38 -1.10 -10.18
C HIS A 128 -19.18 -0.06 -9.38
N GLY A 129 -18.65 1.14 -9.17
CA GLY A 129 -19.31 2.18 -8.39
C GLY A 129 -19.36 1.87 -6.88
N VAL A 130 -18.47 1.01 -6.39
CA VAL A 130 -18.35 0.68 -4.96
C VAL A 130 -17.66 1.84 -4.23
N ARG A 131 -18.28 2.36 -3.17
CA ARG A 131 -17.69 3.47 -2.42
C ARG A 131 -16.52 3.00 -1.58
N VAL A 132 -15.36 3.68 -1.72
CA VAL A 132 -14.21 3.52 -0.84
C VAL A 132 -14.38 4.42 0.39
N VAL A 133 -14.21 3.86 1.59
CA VAL A 133 -14.38 4.56 2.87
C VAL A 133 -13.03 4.74 3.54
N ALA A 134 -12.66 5.98 3.82
CA ALA A 134 -11.51 6.33 4.64
C ALA A 134 -11.80 6.02 6.11
N LEU A 135 -11.18 4.97 6.63
CA LEU A 135 -11.49 4.50 7.98
C LEU A 135 -10.71 5.23 9.06
N ASN A 136 -9.45 5.56 8.80
CA ASN A 136 -8.45 5.83 9.83
C ASN A 136 -8.54 7.25 10.42
N ALA A 137 -8.02 7.37 11.65
CA ALA A 137 -7.70 8.67 12.24
C ALA A 137 -6.53 9.32 11.51
N GLU A 138 -6.40 10.63 11.61
CA GLU A 138 -5.23 11.33 11.10
C GLU A 138 -3.97 10.91 11.88
N ALA A 139 -2.89 10.56 11.16
CA ALA A 139 -1.69 9.99 11.73
C ALA A 139 -1.02 10.89 12.79
N SER A 140 -1.07 12.22 12.61
CA SER A 140 -0.53 13.17 13.56
C SER A 140 -1.25 13.10 14.92
N ILE A 141 -2.57 12.85 14.91
CA ILE A 141 -3.35 12.72 16.15
C ILE A 141 -2.97 11.44 16.89
N VAL A 142 -2.84 10.32 16.17
CA VAL A 142 -2.42 9.04 16.76
C VAL A 142 -0.98 9.14 17.31
N HIS A 143 -0.09 9.81 16.58
CA HIS A 143 1.26 10.11 17.07
C HIS A 143 1.22 10.91 18.38
N ASP A 144 0.37 11.94 18.46
CA ASP A 144 0.19 12.75 19.65
C ASP A 144 -0.36 11.93 20.83
N VAL A 145 -1.30 11.01 20.58
CA VAL A 145 -1.80 10.08 21.61
C VAL A 145 -0.67 9.20 22.13
N ASN A 146 0.16 8.65 21.25
CA ASN A 146 1.31 7.84 21.64
C ASN A 146 2.35 8.63 22.47
N GLY A 147 2.47 9.93 22.23
CA GLY A 147 3.40 10.81 22.96
C GLY A 147 2.85 11.31 24.31
N LYS A 148 1.60 11.74 24.35
CA LYS A 148 0.99 12.47 25.48
C LYS A 148 -0.32 11.89 26.03
N GLY A 149 -0.79 10.77 25.49
CA GLY A 149 -2.06 10.14 25.85
C GLY A 149 -3.28 10.88 25.28
N ILE A 150 -4.45 10.25 25.34
CA ILE A 150 -5.73 10.84 24.88
C ILE A 150 -6.04 12.14 25.65
N ALA A 151 -5.74 12.19 26.94
CA ALA A 151 -5.95 13.36 27.77
C ALA A 151 -5.14 14.60 27.33
N GLY A 152 -4.04 14.39 26.59
CA GLY A 152 -3.18 15.44 26.05
C GLY A 152 -3.65 16.01 24.71
N LEU A 153 -4.73 15.50 24.11
CA LEU A 153 -5.27 16.01 22.85
C LEU A 153 -6.00 17.34 23.04
N SER A 154 -5.89 18.23 22.05
CA SER A 154 -6.73 19.43 21.97
C SER A 154 -8.20 19.04 21.67
N GLY A 155 -9.14 19.99 21.92
CA GLY A 155 -10.55 19.80 21.58
C GLY A 155 -10.76 19.46 20.10
N ASP A 156 -10.04 20.14 19.20
CA ASP A 156 -10.13 19.92 17.76
C ASP A 156 -9.60 18.54 17.36
N GLN A 157 -8.51 18.08 17.97
CA GLN A 157 -7.98 16.74 17.74
C GLN A 157 -8.95 15.67 18.27
N ARG A 158 -9.52 15.91 19.47
CA ARG A 158 -10.50 14.99 20.07
C ARG A 158 -11.78 14.83 19.23
N ALA A 159 -12.20 15.89 18.53
CA ALA A 159 -13.35 15.85 17.62
C ALA A 159 -13.10 15.07 16.31
N GLN A 160 -11.85 14.79 15.96
CA GLN A 160 -11.49 14.08 14.73
C GLN A 160 -11.31 12.58 14.90
N ILE A 161 -11.26 12.08 16.13
CA ILE A 161 -11.23 10.64 16.44
C ILE A 161 -12.63 10.14 16.86
N ALA A 162 -12.73 8.85 17.17
CA ALA A 162 -13.99 8.29 17.66
C ALA A 162 -14.52 9.06 18.89
N ALA A 163 -15.81 9.32 18.90
CA ALA A 163 -16.48 10.02 20.01
C ALA A 163 -16.35 9.23 21.33
N ASP A 164 -16.47 7.91 21.23
CA ASP A 164 -16.31 6.97 22.35
C ASP A 164 -15.06 6.10 22.12
N VAL A 165 -14.14 6.08 23.10
CA VAL A 165 -12.91 5.31 23.10
C VAL A 165 -12.88 4.41 24.33
N ASP A 166 -13.21 3.13 24.13
CA ASP A 166 -13.27 2.14 25.20
C ASP A 166 -11.88 1.51 25.46
N LEU A 167 -11.24 1.91 26.55
CA LEU A 167 -9.98 1.36 27.04
C LEU A 167 -10.17 0.12 27.94
N GLY A 168 -11.40 -0.31 28.19
CA GLY A 168 -11.73 -1.39 29.13
C GLY A 168 -11.63 -2.81 28.56
N ASN A 169 -11.29 -3.00 27.27
CA ASN A 169 -11.15 -4.31 26.67
C ASN A 169 -9.84 -4.98 27.11
N ALA A 170 -9.93 -5.82 28.17
CA ALA A 170 -8.76 -6.49 28.75
C ALA A 170 -8.04 -7.42 27.76
N LYS A 171 -8.79 -8.17 26.93
CA LYS A 171 -8.22 -9.09 25.94
C LYS A 171 -7.44 -8.32 24.87
N HIS A 172 -7.98 -7.21 24.39
CA HIS A 172 -7.29 -6.35 23.44
C HIS A 172 -6.00 -5.76 24.05
N ARG A 173 -6.09 -5.27 25.30
CA ARG A 173 -4.93 -4.73 26.00
C ARG A 173 -3.81 -5.79 26.15
N GLU A 174 -4.17 -6.99 26.60
CA GLU A 174 -3.21 -8.09 26.76
C GLU A 174 -2.51 -8.40 25.45
N ARG A 175 -3.24 -8.55 24.34
CA ARG A 175 -2.68 -8.83 23.03
C ARG A 175 -1.73 -7.73 22.55
N ILE A 176 -2.15 -6.47 22.64
CA ILE A 176 -1.31 -5.33 22.22
C ILE A 176 -0.03 -5.27 23.05
N VAL A 177 -0.15 -5.39 24.37
CA VAL A 177 1.02 -5.36 25.27
C VAL A 177 1.96 -6.53 25.00
N ASP A 178 1.44 -7.75 24.76
CA ASP A 178 2.26 -8.92 24.45
C ASP A 178 3.07 -8.74 23.15
N VAL A 179 2.44 -8.25 22.09
CA VAL A 179 3.10 -8.00 20.80
C VAL A 179 4.22 -6.97 20.95
N PHE A 180 3.97 -5.84 21.57
CA PHE A 180 4.95 -4.75 21.62
C PHE A 180 6.02 -4.94 22.69
N SER A 181 5.73 -5.60 23.80
CA SER A 181 6.72 -5.86 24.85
C SER A 181 7.83 -6.81 24.41
N LYS A 182 7.57 -7.64 23.39
CA LYS A 182 8.56 -8.54 22.80
C LYS A 182 9.61 -7.81 21.94
N VAL A 183 9.27 -6.61 21.45
CA VAL A 183 10.14 -5.86 20.53
C VAL A 183 11.11 -4.96 21.28
N HIS A 184 10.63 -4.23 22.30
CA HIS A 184 11.46 -3.33 23.11
C HIS A 184 10.98 -3.26 24.56
N PRO A 185 11.91 -3.18 25.55
CA PRO A 185 11.54 -2.86 26.93
C PRO A 185 10.91 -1.46 26.98
N MET A 186 9.69 -1.36 27.49
CA MET A 186 8.94 -0.09 27.60
C MET A 186 8.60 0.20 29.06
N SER A 187 8.54 1.48 29.44
CA SER A 187 7.98 1.88 30.73
C SER A 187 6.47 1.66 30.75
N ALA A 188 5.89 1.51 31.95
CA ALA A 188 4.42 1.35 32.10
C ALA A 188 3.64 2.50 31.48
N ASP A 189 4.13 3.73 31.57
CA ASP A 189 3.52 4.92 30.94
C ASP A 189 3.57 4.85 29.40
N ALA A 190 4.70 4.44 28.81
CA ALA A 190 4.83 4.27 27.38
C ALA A 190 3.90 3.15 26.87
N VAL A 191 3.79 2.02 27.59
CA VAL A 191 2.85 0.94 27.27
C VAL A 191 1.41 1.44 27.31
N GLN A 192 1.05 2.26 28.30
CA GLN A 192 -0.31 2.81 28.41
C GLN A 192 -0.63 3.73 27.21
N LYS A 193 0.26 4.65 26.86
CA LYS A 193 0.06 5.58 25.75
C LYS A 193 0.01 4.87 24.40
N MET A 194 0.85 3.87 24.20
CA MET A 194 0.80 3.00 23.02
C MET A 194 -0.54 2.28 22.91
N TYR A 195 -1.04 1.70 24.01
CA TYR A 195 -2.35 1.05 24.06
C TYR A 195 -3.48 2.04 23.75
N GLU A 196 -3.41 3.26 24.28
CA GLU A 196 -4.35 4.33 23.95
C GLU A 196 -4.32 4.67 22.45
N ALA A 197 -3.13 4.79 21.84
CA ALA A 197 -2.98 5.07 20.42
C ALA A 197 -3.59 3.97 19.55
N MET A 198 -3.30 2.71 19.84
CA MET A 198 -3.89 1.56 19.15
C MET A 198 -5.42 1.51 19.32
N THR A 199 -5.90 1.81 20.51
CA THR A 199 -7.35 1.84 20.77
C THR A 199 -8.02 3.00 20.01
N VAL A 200 -7.41 4.17 19.95
CA VAL A 200 -7.92 5.29 19.14
C VAL A 200 -7.99 4.94 17.67
N TRP A 201 -7.01 4.23 17.14
CA TRP A 201 -7.04 3.73 15.76
C TRP A 201 -8.26 2.85 15.53
N ASP A 202 -8.36 1.75 16.30
CA ASP A 202 -9.43 0.78 16.15
C ASP A 202 -10.83 1.37 16.33
N GLU A 203 -11.01 2.20 17.36
CA GLU A 203 -12.29 2.86 17.62
C GLU A 203 -12.69 3.82 16.50
N THR A 204 -11.71 4.56 15.96
CA THR A 204 -11.96 5.50 14.87
C THR A 204 -12.31 4.76 13.58
N MET A 205 -11.61 3.68 13.25
CA MET A 205 -11.90 2.86 12.07
C MET A 205 -13.28 2.18 12.21
N ALA A 206 -13.60 1.65 13.38
CA ALA A 206 -14.91 1.05 13.64
C ALA A 206 -16.06 2.07 13.56
N GLU A 207 -15.86 3.29 14.07
CA GLU A 207 -16.85 4.36 13.97
C GLU A 207 -17.05 4.81 12.52
N SER A 208 -15.97 4.93 11.74
CA SER A 208 -16.03 5.26 10.31
C SER A 208 -16.83 4.21 9.54
N ALA A 209 -16.55 2.92 9.78
CA ALA A 209 -17.28 1.81 9.17
C ALA A 209 -18.76 1.81 9.55
N ALA A 210 -19.08 2.00 10.85
CA ALA A 210 -20.47 2.05 11.33
C ALA A 210 -21.26 3.22 10.70
N ARG A 211 -20.66 4.41 10.63
CA ARG A 211 -21.27 5.59 9.98
C ARG A 211 -21.53 5.35 8.49
N ALA A 212 -20.55 4.75 7.79
CA ALA A 212 -20.68 4.47 6.37
C ALA A 212 -21.77 3.44 6.08
N LEU A 213 -21.86 2.35 6.88
CA LEU A 213 -22.92 1.35 6.78
C LEU A 213 -24.29 1.96 7.03
N ALA A 214 -24.43 2.78 8.07
CA ALA A 214 -25.69 3.45 8.38
C ALA A 214 -26.12 4.41 7.26
N ALA A 215 -25.18 5.14 6.67
CA ALA A 215 -25.44 6.05 5.55
C ALA A 215 -25.82 5.32 4.26
N ALA A 216 -25.28 4.13 4.02
CA ALA A 216 -25.60 3.31 2.86
C ALA A 216 -27.00 2.65 2.97
N GLY A 217 -27.53 2.53 4.18
CA GLY A 217 -28.87 2.04 4.44
C GLY A 217 -29.01 0.53 4.58
N PRO A 218 -30.26 0.03 4.67
CA PRO A 218 -30.54 -1.38 4.90
C PRO A 218 -29.97 -2.28 3.80
N GLY A 219 -29.40 -3.43 4.21
CA GLY A 219 -28.78 -4.40 3.29
C GLY A 219 -27.41 -4.00 2.78
N ALA A 220 -26.85 -2.89 3.30
CA ALA A 220 -25.47 -2.51 2.97
C ALA A 220 -24.49 -3.60 3.44
N ARG A 221 -23.46 -3.82 2.60
CA ARG A 221 -22.37 -4.74 2.86
C ARG A 221 -21.04 -4.03 2.80
N MET A 222 -20.07 -4.49 3.59
CA MET A 222 -18.75 -3.87 3.63
C MET A 222 -17.66 -4.93 3.71
N LEU A 223 -16.62 -4.77 2.89
CA LEU A 223 -15.32 -5.35 3.15
C LEU A 223 -14.48 -4.31 3.92
N VAL A 224 -13.91 -4.69 5.04
CA VAL A 224 -12.95 -3.90 5.81
C VAL A 224 -11.58 -4.54 5.66
N VAL A 225 -10.63 -3.80 5.08
CA VAL A 225 -9.24 -4.21 4.90
C VAL A 225 -8.37 -3.41 5.85
N ALA A 226 -7.67 -4.11 6.72
CA ALA A 226 -6.75 -3.53 7.68
C ALA A 226 -5.68 -4.54 8.08
N GLY A 227 -4.54 -4.06 8.58
CA GLY A 227 -3.51 -4.91 9.10
C GLY A 227 -4.03 -5.92 10.13
N ARG A 228 -3.52 -7.14 10.07
CA ARG A 228 -3.92 -8.26 10.94
C ARG A 228 -4.06 -7.86 12.40
N GLY A 229 -3.17 -6.98 12.89
CA GLY A 229 -3.19 -6.48 14.27
C GLY A 229 -4.49 -5.79 14.69
N HIS A 230 -5.26 -5.24 13.75
CA HIS A 230 -6.53 -4.56 13.99
C HIS A 230 -7.76 -5.46 13.86
N ILE A 231 -7.60 -6.69 13.35
CA ILE A 231 -8.72 -7.58 12.99
C ILE A 231 -8.73 -8.86 13.80
N GLU A 232 -7.57 -9.45 14.03
CA GLU A 232 -7.40 -10.78 14.60
C GLU A 232 -8.07 -10.94 15.96
N GLU A 233 -8.63 -12.14 16.20
CA GLU A 233 -9.33 -12.51 17.44
C GLU A 233 -10.52 -11.62 17.80
N PHE A 234 -11.05 -10.86 16.84
CA PHE A 234 -12.13 -9.88 17.02
C PHE A 234 -11.80 -8.70 17.94
N THR A 235 -10.64 -8.61 18.54
CA THR A 235 -10.33 -7.67 19.62
C THR A 235 -10.12 -6.21 19.17
N GLY A 236 -9.94 -5.99 17.87
CA GLY A 236 -9.72 -4.66 17.28
C GLY A 236 -11.01 -4.04 16.72
N ILE A 237 -11.00 -3.70 15.43
CA ILE A 237 -12.13 -3.08 14.72
C ILE A 237 -13.42 -3.93 14.82
N PRO A 238 -13.39 -5.29 14.68
CA PRO A 238 -14.62 -6.07 14.62
C PRO A 238 -15.49 -5.97 15.87
N ASP A 239 -14.92 -6.01 17.09
CA ASP A 239 -15.69 -5.91 18.34
C ASP A 239 -16.22 -4.50 18.57
N ARG A 240 -15.45 -3.50 18.17
CA ARG A 240 -15.83 -2.10 18.27
C ARG A 240 -16.97 -1.75 17.31
N LEU A 241 -16.94 -2.33 16.11
CA LEU A 241 -18.06 -2.21 15.17
C LEU A 241 -19.33 -2.86 15.72
N ALA A 242 -19.21 -4.04 16.34
CA ALA A 242 -20.37 -4.72 16.91
C ALA A 242 -21.08 -3.91 18.01
N LYS A 243 -20.34 -3.15 18.81
CA LYS A 243 -20.92 -2.23 19.80
C LYS A 243 -21.68 -1.09 19.14
N ARG A 244 -21.21 -0.58 18.00
CA ARG A 244 -21.79 0.55 17.27
C ARG A 244 -22.93 0.17 16.33
N ALA A 245 -22.89 -1.04 15.81
CA ALA A 245 -23.88 -1.60 14.90
C ALA A 245 -24.33 -2.99 15.38
N PRO A 246 -25.08 -3.05 16.48
CA PRO A 246 -25.57 -4.33 17.02
C PRO A 246 -26.50 -5.00 16.01
N GLY A 247 -26.32 -6.30 15.80
CA GLY A 247 -27.07 -7.08 14.83
C GLY A 247 -26.39 -7.24 13.46
N VAL A 248 -25.33 -6.50 13.17
CA VAL A 248 -24.50 -6.72 11.97
C VAL A 248 -23.80 -8.07 12.04
N LYS A 249 -24.03 -8.92 11.04
CA LYS A 249 -23.37 -10.22 10.92
C LYS A 249 -21.96 -10.06 10.38
N ARG A 250 -20.99 -10.47 11.17
CA ARG A 250 -19.56 -10.29 10.89
C ARG A 250 -18.89 -11.59 10.54
N VAL A 251 -18.04 -11.56 9.53
CA VAL A 251 -17.06 -12.61 9.24
C VAL A 251 -15.67 -12.02 9.37
N VAL A 252 -14.82 -12.68 10.15
CA VAL A 252 -13.42 -12.27 10.33
C VAL A 252 -12.53 -13.29 9.65
N ILE A 253 -11.64 -12.80 8.81
CA ILE A 253 -10.68 -13.58 8.04
C ILE A 253 -9.31 -12.96 8.30
N VAL A 254 -8.29 -13.79 8.52
CA VAL A 254 -6.90 -13.34 8.57
C VAL A 254 -6.07 -14.12 7.58
N GLY A 255 -5.17 -13.42 6.90
CA GLY A 255 -4.14 -14.04 6.08
C GLY A 255 -3.05 -14.65 6.98
N ASP A 256 -2.55 -15.81 6.61
CA ASP A 256 -1.42 -16.46 7.25
C ASP A 256 -0.45 -16.97 6.19
N GLN A 257 0.83 -16.72 6.38
CA GLN A 257 1.87 -17.21 5.48
C GLN A 257 2.31 -18.60 5.92
N THR A 258 2.28 -19.55 5.00
CA THR A 258 2.63 -20.93 5.29
C THR A 258 3.00 -21.70 4.02
N ASP A 259 3.84 -22.71 4.16
CA ASP A 259 4.14 -23.66 3.09
C ASP A 259 2.90 -24.46 2.59
N LYS A 260 1.78 -24.39 3.33
CA LYS A 260 0.54 -25.15 3.04
C LYS A 260 -0.54 -24.27 2.38
N ALA A 261 -0.17 -23.42 1.47
CA ALA A 261 -1.01 -22.40 0.87
C ALA A 261 -2.29 -22.87 0.14
N ASP A 262 -2.42 -24.15 -0.21
CA ASP A 262 -3.60 -24.68 -0.92
C ASP A 262 -4.67 -25.25 0.03
N ALA A 263 -4.50 -25.05 1.34
CA ALA A 263 -5.48 -25.51 2.31
C ALA A 263 -6.78 -24.68 2.25
N PRO A 264 -7.96 -25.31 2.39
CA PRO A 264 -9.20 -24.54 2.50
C PRO A 264 -9.18 -23.65 3.75
N PRO A 265 -9.92 -22.51 3.75
CA PRO A 265 -10.02 -21.65 4.91
C PRO A 265 -10.36 -22.44 6.17
N MET A 266 -9.52 -22.32 7.18
CA MET A 266 -9.69 -23.04 8.44
C MET A 266 -10.45 -22.15 9.43
N ARG A 267 -11.57 -22.66 9.97
CA ARG A 267 -12.27 -21.98 11.03
C ARG A 267 -11.60 -22.29 12.38
N VAL A 268 -11.17 -21.26 13.06
CA VAL A 268 -10.55 -21.36 14.39
C VAL A 268 -11.52 -20.92 15.49
N ASP A 269 -11.13 -21.05 16.74
CA ASP A 269 -11.90 -20.65 17.91
C ASP A 269 -12.42 -19.20 17.78
N GLY A 270 -13.64 -18.97 18.23
CA GLY A 270 -14.31 -17.68 18.10
C GLY A 270 -14.97 -17.41 16.74
N GLY A 271 -14.81 -18.31 15.73
CA GLY A 271 -15.47 -18.20 14.43
C GLY A 271 -14.70 -17.38 13.39
N GLN A 272 -13.44 -17.05 13.67
CA GLN A 272 -12.51 -16.48 12.71
C GLN A 272 -12.08 -17.53 11.67
N PHE A 273 -11.87 -17.11 10.43
CA PHE A 273 -11.22 -17.92 9.42
C PHE A 273 -9.74 -17.54 9.31
N VAL A 274 -8.91 -18.54 9.13
CA VAL A 274 -7.50 -18.39 8.74
C VAL A 274 -7.37 -18.90 7.31
N VAL A 275 -6.83 -18.07 6.43
CA VAL A 275 -6.57 -18.38 5.03
C VAL A 275 -5.07 -18.41 4.82
N SER A 276 -4.59 -19.54 4.33
CA SER A 276 -3.16 -19.77 4.14
C SER A 276 -2.71 -19.29 2.76
N PHE A 277 -1.64 -18.50 2.76
CA PHE A 277 -0.98 -18.00 1.54
C PHE A 277 0.46 -18.55 1.49
N PRO A 278 1.01 -18.75 0.28
CA PRO A 278 2.41 -19.16 0.16
C PRO A 278 3.32 -18.06 0.71
N GLU A 279 4.42 -18.46 1.31
CA GLU A 279 5.53 -17.54 1.47
C GLU A 279 6.04 -17.19 0.07
N THR A 280 5.94 -15.93 -0.30
CA THR A 280 6.45 -15.41 -1.56
C THR A 280 7.53 -14.38 -1.26
N ASP A 281 8.72 -14.60 -1.82
CA ASP A 281 9.72 -13.54 -1.89
C ASP A 281 9.25 -12.52 -2.93
N GLU A 282 8.42 -11.56 -2.50
CA GLU A 282 8.09 -10.43 -3.37
C GLU A 282 9.38 -9.71 -3.77
N PRO A 283 9.61 -9.49 -5.07
CA PRO A 283 10.79 -8.77 -5.49
C PRO A 283 10.76 -7.37 -4.88
N PRO A 284 11.87 -6.89 -4.33
CA PRO A 284 11.90 -5.57 -3.72
C PRO A 284 11.53 -4.51 -4.73
N ALA A 285 10.68 -3.55 -4.31
CA ALA A 285 10.30 -2.43 -5.16
C ALA A 285 11.54 -1.73 -5.72
N PRO A 286 11.56 -1.43 -7.03
CA PRO A 286 12.73 -0.84 -7.68
C PRO A 286 13.03 0.55 -7.10
N LYS A 287 14.32 0.90 -7.03
CA LYS A 287 14.78 2.18 -6.50
C LYS A 287 15.75 2.84 -7.48
N LEU A 288 15.72 4.16 -7.56
CA LEU A 288 16.74 4.94 -8.28
C LEU A 288 18.06 5.01 -7.50
N GLY A 289 18.01 4.93 -6.18
CA GLY A 289 19.19 5.12 -5.33
C GLY A 289 19.58 6.59 -5.21
N VAL A 290 18.59 7.47 -4.99
CA VAL A 290 18.78 8.90 -4.78
C VAL A 290 17.94 9.36 -3.59
N THR A 291 18.34 10.49 -2.99
CA THR A 291 17.49 11.26 -2.06
C THR A 291 17.08 12.56 -2.72
N PHE A 292 15.91 13.07 -2.34
CA PHE A 292 15.32 14.26 -2.92
C PHE A 292 15.07 15.35 -1.85
N ASP A 293 15.07 16.61 -2.27
CA ASP A 293 14.23 17.62 -1.62
C ASP A 293 12.79 17.33 -2.06
N THR A 294 11.94 16.97 -1.10
CA THR A 294 10.57 16.53 -1.37
C THR A 294 9.59 17.68 -1.67
N LYS A 295 10.06 18.92 -1.65
CA LYS A 295 9.23 20.07 -1.98
C LYS A 295 8.79 20.03 -3.44
N PRO A 296 7.47 20.12 -3.72
CA PRO A 296 6.97 20.16 -5.08
C PRO A 296 7.60 21.31 -5.90
N SER A 297 7.94 21.04 -7.16
CA SER A 297 8.57 22.03 -8.03
C SER A 297 8.22 21.75 -9.51
N ALA A 298 7.74 22.76 -10.21
CA ALA A 298 7.50 22.68 -11.65
C ALA A 298 8.77 22.42 -12.47
N ALA A 299 9.96 22.72 -11.91
CA ALA A 299 11.25 22.44 -12.55
C ALA A 299 11.74 21.01 -12.32
N GLY A 300 11.02 20.20 -11.55
CA GLY A 300 11.41 18.84 -11.20
C GLY A 300 11.92 18.69 -9.76
N LEU A 301 12.06 17.44 -9.31
CA LEU A 301 12.54 17.10 -7.97
C LEU A 301 14.06 17.24 -7.88
N LEU A 302 14.54 18.02 -6.92
CA LEU A 302 15.97 18.23 -6.69
C LEU A 302 16.60 16.98 -6.06
N VAL A 303 17.60 16.41 -6.72
CA VAL A 303 18.44 15.33 -6.19
C VAL A 303 19.41 15.93 -5.17
N THR A 304 19.28 15.55 -3.91
CA THR A 304 20.15 16.01 -2.81
C THR A 304 21.36 15.11 -2.62
N SER A 305 21.19 13.79 -2.87
CA SER A 305 22.33 12.86 -2.89
C SER A 305 22.06 11.67 -3.80
N VAL A 306 23.13 10.99 -4.22
CA VAL A 306 23.09 9.80 -5.06
C VAL A 306 23.87 8.69 -4.37
N VAL A 307 23.26 7.52 -4.24
CA VAL A 307 23.91 6.34 -3.65
C VAL A 307 24.98 5.81 -4.60
N SER A 308 26.21 5.73 -4.13
CA SER A 308 27.35 5.22 -4.92
C SER A 308 27.06 3.80 -5.43
N GLY A 309 27.25 3.59 -6.73
CA GLY A 309 26.96 2.31 -7.37
C GLY A 309 25.48 1.98 -7.55
N GLY A 310 24.56 2.88 -7.12
CA GLY A 310 23.12 2.75 -7.34
C GLY A 310 22.73 2.94 -8.81
N ALA A 311 21.46 2.69 -9.12
CA ALA A 311 20.92 2.77 -10.47
C ALA A 311 21.15 4.17 -11.11
N ALA A 312 20.78 5.23 -10.38
CA ALA A 312 20.95 6.61 -10.84
C ALA A 312 22.44 7.00 -11.01
N ALA A 313 23.32 6.58 -10.07
CA ALA A 313 24.75 6.83 -10.19
C ALA A 313 25.34 6.22 -11.45
N LYS A 314 24.98 4.97 -11.75
CA LYS A 314 25.43 4.26 -12.98
C LYS A 314 24.95 4.94 -14.26
N ALA A 315 23.79 5.57 -14.21
CA ALA A 315 23.22 6.30 -15.33
C ALA A 315 23.75 7.76 -15.45
N GLY A 316 24.58 8.22 -14.50
CA GLY A 316 25.17 9.54 -14.54
C GLY A 316 24.31 10.66 -13.92
N VAL A 317 23.30 10.32 -13.13
CA VAL A 317 22.58 11.29 -12.28
C VAL A 317 23.52 11.77 -11.17
N ALA A 318 23.52 13.06 -10.89
CA ALA A 318 24.35 13.70 -9.88
C ALA A 318 23.51 14.49 -8.85
N ALA A 319 24.10 14.72 -7.69
CA ALA A 319 23.53 15.67 -6.74
C ALA A 319 23.51 17.09 -7.38
N GLY A 320 22.41 17.81 -7.18
CA GLY A 320 22.13 19.07 -7.84
C GLY A 320 21.28 18.98 -9.10
N ASP A 321 21.16 17.79 -9.72
CA ASP A 321 20.22 17.57 -10.82
C ASP A 321 18.77 17.72 -10.33
N ARG A 322 17.88 18.16 -11.26
CA ARG A 322 16.43 18.05 -11.04
C ARG A 322 15.86 17.00 -12.00
N ILE A 323 15.25 15.96 -11.43
CA ILE A 323 14.51 15.00 -12.27
C ILE A 323 13.22 15.69 -12.74
N ALA A 324 13.18 16.04 -14.01
CA ALA A 324 12.06 16.74 -14.62
C ALA A 324 11.08 15.82 -15.33
N ARG A 325 11.57 14.66 -15.83
CA ARG A 325 10.74 13.62 -16.44
C ARG A 325 11.25 12.24 -16.03
N LEU A 326 10.30 11.30 -15.89
CA LEU A 326 10.58 9.89 -15.68
C LEU A 326 9.62 9.09 -16.59
N ALA A 327 10.16 8.25 -17.46
CA ALA A 327 9.44 7.69 -18.60
C ALA A 327 8.76 8.82 -19.40
N ASP A 328 7.47 8.68 -19.69
CA ASP A 328 6.70 9.69 -20.42
C ASP A 328 6.03 10.75 -19.52
N ALA A 329 6.22 10.64 -18.19
CA ALA A 329 5.58 11.51 -17.22
C ALA A 329 6.48 12.69 -16.81
N SER A 330 5.91 13.88 -16.66
CA SER A 330 6.55 14.99 -15.96
C SER A 330 6.60 14.69 -14.46
N VAL A 331 7.71 15.06 -13.82
CA VAL A 331 7.92 14.87 -12.38
C VAL A 331 7.93 16.23 -11.73
N THR A 332 6.94 16.51 -10.90
CA THR A 332 6.80 17.77 -10.14
C THR A 332 6.80 17.54 -8.64
N ASP A 333 6.46 16.34 -8.19
CA ASP A 333 6.43 15.93 -6.80
C ASP A 333 6.78 14.44 -6.63
N MET A 334 6.79 13.97 -5.38
CA MET A 334 7.09 12.57 -5.06
C MET A 334 6.03 11.61 -5.58
N THR A 335 4.78 12.03 -5.74
CA THR A 335 3.72 11.19 -6.30
C THR A 335 4.00 10.86 -7.76
N ASP A 336 4.39 11.84 -8.58
CA ASP A 336 4.75 11.59 -9.97
C ASP A 336 5.88 10.56 -10.09
N LEU A 337 6.89 10.70 -9.24
CA LEU A 337 8.04 9.80 -9.22
C LEU A 337 7.65 8.38 -8.78
N ARG A 338 6.97 8.27 -7.62
CA ARG A 338 6.59 6.99 -7.03
C ARG A 338 5.60 6.24 -7.90
N TYR A 339 4.64 6.94 -8.51
CA TYR A 339 3.66 6.33 -9.41
C TYR A 339 4.31 5.56 -10.57
N VAL A 340 5.39 6.10 -11.13
CA VAL A 340 6.13 5.43 -12.20
C VAL A 340 7.03 4.31 -11.66
N LEU A 341 7.72 4.55 -10.56
CA LEU A 341 8.66 3.57 -10.00
C LEU A 341 7.96 2.33 -9.44
N ASP A 342 6.88 2.51 -8.70
CA ASP A 342 6.16 1.38 -8.09
C ASP A 342 5.46 0.51 -9.17
N ALA A 343 5.11 1.10 -10.31
CA ALA A 343 4.60 0.34 -11.48
C ALA A 343 5.69 -0.39 -12.26
N GLY A 344 6.97 -0.05 -12.08
CA GLY A 344 8.12 -0.66 -12.76
C GLY A 344 8.62 -1.92 -12.06
N LYS A 345 9.55 -2.61 -12.74
CA LYS A 345 10.19 -3.81 -12.21
C LYS A 345 11.71 -3.62 -12.17
N VAL A 346 12.36 -4.34 -11.27
CA VAL A 346 13.83 -4.44 -11.25
C VAL A 346 14.31 -4.97 -12.62
N GLY A 347 15.25 -4.27 -13.22
CA GLY A 347 15.76 -4.56 -14.57
C GLY A 347 15.13 -3.74 -15.69
N ASP A 348 14.00 -3.08 -15.46
CA ASP A 348 13.41 -2.18 -16.45
C ASP A 348 14.34 -1.00 -16.73
N VAL A 349 14.41 -0.60 -18.00
CA VAL A 349 15.16 0.59 -18.43
C VAL A 349 14.19 1.75 -18.59
N VAL A 350 14.38 2.77 -17.78
CA VAL A 350 13.50 3.95 -17.76
C VAL A 350 14.24 5.18 -18.25
N ALA A 351 13.64 5.90 -19.20
CA ALA A 351 14.14 7.20 -19.63
C ALA A 351 13.99 8.22 -18.50
N VAL A 352 15.05 8.96 -18.20
CA VAL A 352 15.06 10.04 -17.21
C VAL A 352 15.58 11.29 -17.88
N GLU A 353 14.87 12.40 -17.75
CA GLU A 353 15.37 13.70 -18.17
C GLU A 353 15.66 14.53 -16.92
N VAL A 354 16.91 14.93 -16.78
CA VAL A 354 17.30 15.83 -15.68
C VAL A 354 17.56 17.23 -16.20
N ASP A 355 17.25 18.23 -15.39
CA ASP A 355 17.76 19.60 -15.57
C ASP A 355 19.06 19.73 -14.77
N ARG A 356 20.14 19.99 -15.47
CA ARG A 356 21.48 20.20 -14.91
C ARG A 356 21.98 21.56 -15.37
N ASP A 357 22.10 22.51 -14.44
CA ASP A 357 22.55 23.88 -14.70
C ASP A 357 21.76 24.58 -15.82
N GLY A 358 20.44 24.31 -15.90
CA GLY A 358 19.54 24.86 -16.91
C GLY A 358 19.56 24.12 -18.26
N ALA A 359 20.32 23.05 -18.39
CA ALA A 359 20.35 22.21 -19.58
C ALA A 359 19.59 20.89 -19.37
N ARG A 360 18.76 20.48 -20.34
CA ARG A 360 18.08 19.17 -20.34
C ARG A 360 19.04 18.07 -20.76
N VAL A 361 19.27 17.12 -19.86
CA VAL A 361 20.15 15.98 -20.09
C VAL A 361 19.32 14.69 -20.08
N PRO A 362 19.20 14.01 -21.24
CA PRO A 362 18.53 12.71 -21.30
C PRO A 362 19.46 11.61 -20.77
N LEU A 363 18.94 10.76 -19.91
CA LEU A 363 19.62 9.62 -19.31
C LEU A 363 18.74 8.37 -19.42
N SER A 364 19.37 7.19 -19.33
CA SER A 364 18.66 5.91 -19.22
C SER A 364 19.07 5.22 -17.93
N VAL A 365 18.11 4.95 -17.08
CA VAL A 365 18.34 4.30 -15.78
C VAL A 365 17.79 2.88 -15.81
N THR A 366 18.63 1.88 -15.54
CA THR A 366 18.17 0.52 -15.26
C THR A 366 17.76 0.44 -13.80
N LEU A 367 16.48 0.19 -13.54
CA LEU A 367 15.94 0.09 -12.19
C LEU A 367 16.59 -1.07 -11.44
N ALA A 368 16.97 -0.84 -10.20
CA ALA A 368 17.67 -1.82 -9.36
C ALA A 368 16.94 -2.02 -8.02
N PRO A 369 17.15 -3.16 -7.36
CA PRO A 369 16.67 -3.32 -5.99
C PRO A 369 17.35 -2.28 -5.08
N PRO A 370 16.77 -1.97 -3.90
CA PRO A 370 17.45 -1.14 -2.93
C PRO A 370 18.84 -1.71 -2.64
N PRO A 371 19.87 -0.86 -2.52
CA PRO A 371 21.19 -1.35 -2.13
C PRO A 371 21.08 -2.07 -0.79
N ALA A 372 21.79 -3.20 -0.67
CA ALA A 372 21.85 -3.93 0.59
C ALA A 372 22.22 -2.95 1.72
N ALA A 373 21.46 -2.99 2.81
CA ALA A 373 21.76 -2.13 3.96
C ALA A 373 23.22 -2.37 4.38
N THR A 374 24.03 -1.32 4.30
CA THR A 374 25.39 -1.40 4.86
C THR A 374 25.20 -1.67 6.37
N PRO A 375 25.76 -2.75 6.93
CA PRO A 375 25.68 -2.99 8.36
C PRO A 375 26.08 -1.71 9.08
N ALA A 376 25.25 -1.22 9.98
CA ALA A 376 25.61 -0.08 10.80
C ALA A 376 26.96 -0.40 11.45
N ALA A 377 27.93 0.51 11.29
CA ALA A 377 29.20 0.37 11.98
C ALA A 377 28.91 0.18 13.48
N PRO A 378 29.52 -0.79 14.16
CA PRO A 378 29.26 -1.00 15.57
C PRO A 378 29.49 0.31 16.30
N GLU A 379 28.45 0.78 16.97
CA GLU A 379 28.50 1.98 17.81
C GLU A 379 29.67 1.83 18.79
N SER A 380 30.68 2.63 18.64
CA SER A 380 31.86 2.57 19.49
C SER A 380 31.44 2.77 20.94
N ALA A 381 31.60 1.75 21.75
CA ALA A 381 31.31 1.78 23.18
C ALA A 381 31.89 3.07 23.81
N PRO A 382 31.15 3.76 24.68
CA PRO A 382 31.65 4.95 25.33
C PRO A 382 32.90 4.58 26.12
N LYS A 383 34.03 5.22 25.81
CA LYS A 383 35.24 5.12 26.61
C LYS A 383 34.90 5.60 28.03
N LYS A 384 35.17 4.70 29.00
CA LYS A 384 35.04 4.96 30.43
C LYS A 384 35.94 6.12 30.88
#